data_f61ce3012fd5040bd1320ff08aff6085
#
_entry.id   f61ce3012fd5040bd1320ff08aff6085
#
_cell.length_a   1.000
_cell.length_b   1.000
_cell.length_c   1.000
_cell.angle_alpha   90.00
_cell.angle_beta   90.00
_cell.angle_gamma   90.00
#
_symmetry.space_group_name_H-M   'P 1'
#
loop_
_entity.id
_entity.type
_entity.pdbx_description
1 polymer ?
#
loop_
_entity_poly.entity_id
_entity_poly.type
_entity_poly.pdbx_seq_one_letter_code
_entity_poly.pdbx_strand_id
1 'polypeptide(L)'
;MTTSRYIARLMGPVMLIIGIGMIMGMLTEGEGYSSLMKEFIGSRALIFITGVLALLAGLAVVNAHNLWVLDWRLIVTILGWLLILRGIMNLVFPATVQTLGDRMIASHAGVLAGAALTIALGSILSIMGYEDLWNGNARGESPGRSTGGKRRKK
;
A
#
# COMPACT_ATOMS: atom_id res chain seq x y z
N MET A 1 0.98 -4.35 -18.56
CA MET A 1 2.01 -3.60 -17.81
C MET A 1 1.46 -2.43 -16.99
N THR A 2 0.27 -1.92 -17.29
CA THR A 2 -0.34 -0.75 -16.64
C THR A 2 -0.98 -1.03 -15.28
N THR A 3 -1.55 -2.21 -15.07
CA THR A 3 -2.35 -2.54 -13.87
C THR A 3 -1.55 -2.60 -12.58
N SER A 4 -0.36 -3.22 -12.60
CA SER A 4 0.50 -3.31 -11.40
C SER A 4 0.95 -1.96 -10.89
N ARG A 5 1.32 -1.08 -11.82
CA ARG A 5 1.75 0.28 -11.49
C ARG A 5 0.61 1.13 -10.97
N TYR A 6 -0.59 0.94 -11.53
CA TYR A 6 -1.78 1.63 -11.03
C TYR A 6 -2.08 1.24 -9.58
N ILE A 7 -2.03 -0.07 -9.28
CA ILE A 7 -2.23 -0.57 -7.91
C ILE A 7 -1.15 -0.04 -6.97
N ALA A 8 0.12 -0.05 -7.38
CA ALA A 8 1.23 0.46 -6.58
C ALA A 8 1.10 1.98 -6.31
N ARG A 9 0.68 2.76 -7.32
CA ARG A 9 0.41 4.20 -7.18
C ARG A 9 -0.72 4.51 -6.20
N LEU A 10 -1.72 3.65 -6.14
CA LEU A 10 -2.84 3.84 -5.22
C LEU A 10 -2.48 3.38 -3.80
N MET A 11 -1.88 2.20 -3.67
CA MET A 11 -1.58 1.60 -2.36
C MET A 11 -0.41 2.25 -1.65
N GLY A 12 0.62 2.70 -2.39
CA GLY A 12 1.83 3.28 -1.82
C GLY A 12 1.55 4.49 -0.92
N PRO A 13 0.94 5.57 -1.43
CA PRO A 13 0.62 6.76 -0.63
C PRO A 13 -0.34 6.46 0.54
N VAL A 14 -1.32 5.58 0.35
CA VAL A 14 -2.26 5.19 1.42
C VAL A 14 -1.51 4.50 2.56
N MET A 15 -0.62 3.56 2.26
CA MET A 15 0.20 2.89 3.28
C MET A 15 1.14 3.87 3.99
N LEU A 16 1.73 4.83 3.26
CA LEU A 16 2.57 5.87 3.87
C LEU A 16 1.77 6.72 4.87
N ILE A 17 0.59 7.19 4.49
CA ILE A 17 -0.26 8.01 5.37
C ILE A 17 -0.65 7.21 6.63
N ILE A 18 -1.04 5.94 6.47
CA ILE A 18 -1.37 5.07 7.61
C ILE A 18 -0.15 4.88 8.53
N GLY A 19 1.02 4.58 7.98
CA GLY A 19 2.23 4.39 8.76
C GLY A 19 2.67 5.64 9.51
N ILE A 20 2.59 6.82 8.89
CA ILE A 20 2.84 8.11 9.54
C ILE A 20 1.81 8.37 10.64
N GLY A 21 0.52 8.10 10.38
CA GLY A 21 -0.56 8.21 11.36
C GLY A 21 -0.33 7.33 12.59
N MET A 22 0.22 6.12 12.41
CA MET A 22 0.60 5.25 13.54
C MET A 22 1.69 5.88 14.41
N ILE A 23 2.72 6.47 13.81
CA ILE A 23 3.81 7.14 14.55
C ILE A 23 3.28 8.39 15.25
N MET A 24 2.53 9.24 14.55
CA MET A 24 1.94 10.44 15.14
C MET A 24 1.02 10.12 16.30
N GLY A 25 0.23 9.04 16.20
CA GLY A 25 -0.62 8.59 17.29
C GLY A 25 0.13 8.08 18.52
N MET A 26 1.39 7.68 18.37
CA MET A 26 2.26 7.36 19.52
C MET A 26 2.83 8.62 20.19
N LEU A 27 3.03 9.68 19.43
CA LEU A 27 3.60 10.95 19.94
C LEU A 27 2.55 11.85 20.62
N THR A 28 1.29 11.71 20.21
CA THR A 28 0.15 12.44 20.79
C THR A 28 -0.49 11.59 21.89
N GLU A 29 -0.17 11.90 23.14
CA GLU A 29 -0.69 11.21 24.32
C GLU A 29 -2.24 11.25 24.37
N GLY A 30 -2.87 10.12 24.06
CA GLY A 30 -4.25 9.80 24.48
C GLY A 30 -5.38 9.96 23.48
N GLU A 31 -5.30 10.78 22.43
CA GLU A 31 -6.46 11.03 21.53
C GLU A 31 -6.20 10.72 20.04
N GLY A 32 -5.14 10.01 19.74
CA GLY A 32 -4.75 9.77 18.38
C GLY A 32 -5.16 8.38 17.87
N TYR A 33 -4.33 7.86 16.98
CA TYR A 33 -4.47 6.59 16.30
C TYR A 33 -4.71 5.39 17.24
N SER A 34 -4.15 5.42 18.46
CA SER A 34 -4.28 4.33 19.44
C SER A 34 -5.70 4.19 19.98
N SER A 35 -6.41 5.29 20.22
CA SER A 35 -7.82 5.24 20.68
C SER A 35 -8.75 4.77 19.58
N LEU A 36 -8.58 5.29 18.36
CA LEU A 36 -9.33 4.82 17.19
C LEU A 36 -9.10 3.33 16.92
N MET A 37 -7.86 2.88 17.08
CA MET A 37 -7.53 1.47 16.87
C MET A 37 -8.13 0.56 17.93
N LYS A 38 -8.15 1.00 19.20
CA LYS A 38 -8.83 0.26 20.29
C LYS A 38 -10.33 0.15 20.04
N GLU A 39 -10.98 1.25 19.64
CA GLU A 39 -12.39 1.27 19.29
C GLU A 39 -12.69 0.35 18.10
N PHE A 40 -11.85 0.41 17.08
CA PHE A 40 -11.94 -0.45 15.90
C PHE A 40 -11.83 -1.93 16.26
N ILE A 41 -10.83 -2.32 17.04
CA ILE A 41 -10.62 -3.71 17.46
C ILE A 41 -11.71 -4.16 18.43
N GLY A 42 -12.22 -3.28 19.28
CA GLY A 42 -13.35 -3.57 20.18
C GLY A 42 -14.65 -3.86 19.43
N SER A 43 -14.81 -3.38 18.21
CA SER A 43 -16.02 -3.57 17.41
C SER A 43 -15.92 -4.76 16.47
N ARG A 44 -16.64 -5.86 16.81
CA ARG A 44 -16.73 -7.05 15.93
C ARG A 44 -17.33 -6.74 14.57
N ALA A 45 -18.26 -5.79 14.50
CA ALA A 45 -18.88 -5.37 13.25
C ALA A 45 -17.85 -4.70 12.31
N LEU A 46 -16.98 -3.84 12.84
CA LEU A 46 -15.92 -3.21 12.05
C LEU A 46 -14.90 -4.24 11.58
N ILE A 47 -14.51 -5.20 12.42
CA ILE A 47 -13.62 -6.30 12.03
C ILE A 47 -14.23 -7.12 10.89
N PHE A 48 -15.52 -7.43 10.97
CA PHE A 48 -16.21 -8.18 9.92
C PHE A 48 -16.26 -7.39 8.60
N ILE A 49 -16.66 -6.12 8.64
CA ILE A 49 -16.74 -5.26 7.44
C ILE A 49 -15.35 -5.13 6.78
N THR A 50 -14.32 -4.87 7.57
CA THR A 50 -12.96 -4.81 7.04
C THR A 50 -12.45 -6.15 6.54
N GLY A 51 -12.90 -7.26 7.11
CA GLY A 51 -12.65 -8.59 6.60
C GLY A 51 -13.20 -8.79 5.19
N VAL A 52 -14.45 -8.40 4.96
CA VAL A 52 -15.08 -8.43 3.62
C VAL A 52 -14.32 -7.53 2.64
N LEU A 53 -14.03 -6.29 3.04
CA LEU A 53 -13.30 -5.35 2.18
C LEU A 53 -11.88 -5.83 1.86
N ALA A 54 -11.16 -6.38 2.85
CA ALA A 54 -9.82 -6.92 2.65
C ALA A 54 -9.83 -8.13 1.70
N LEU A 55 -10.82 -9.02 1.86
CA LEU A 55 -10.98 -10.18 0.99
C LEU A 55 -11.28 -9.76 -0.46
N LEU A 56 -12.22 -8.83 -0.66
CA LEU A 56 -12.54 -8.31 -1.99
C LEU A 56 -11.35 -7.60 -2.62
N ALA A 57 -10.66 -6.76 -1.88
CA ALA A 57 -9.46 -6.06 -2.35
C ALA A 57 -8.34 -7.05 -2.71
N GLY A 58 -8.09 -8.04 -1.85
CA GLY A 58 -7.10 -9.08 -2.10
C GLY A 58 -7.41 -9.91 -3.34
N LEU A 59 -8.66 -10.35 -3.51
CA LEU A 59 -9.11 -11.06 -4.72
C LEU A 59 -8.99 -10.17 -5.96
N ALA A 60 -9.35 -8.90 -5.88
CA ALA A 60 -9.20 -7.97 -7.00
C ALA A 60 -7.73 -7.82 -7.40
N VAL A 61 -6.82 -7.68 -6.43
CA VAL A 61 -5.38 -7.59 -6.67
C VAL A 61 -4.85 -8.88 -7.29
N VAL A 62 -5.16 -10.04 -6.73
CA VAL A 62 -4.67 -11.33 -7.24
C VAL A 62 -5.24 -11.65 -8.62
N ASN A 63 -6.52 -11.35 -8.88
CA ASN A 63 -7.11 -11.53 -10.21
C ASN A 63 -6.52 -10.59 -11.26
N ALA A 64 -6.24 -9.34 -10.87
CA ALA A 64 -5.64 -8.35 -11.78
C ALA A 64 -4.14 -8.56 -11.97
N HIS A 65 -3.46 -9.19 -11.00
CA HIS A 65 -2.01 -9.25 -10.94
C HIS A 65 -1.50 -10.48 -10.17
N ASN A 66 -1.45 -11.61 -10.86
CA ASN A 66 -0.89 -12.86 -10.33
C ASN A 66 0.42 -13.19 -11.06
N LEU A 67 1.42 -12.34 -10.90
CA LEU A 67 2.74 -12.51 -11.51
C LEU A 67 3.76 -12.95 -10.45
N TRP A 68 4.23 -14.18 -10.56
CA TRP A 68 5.28 -14.78 -9.73
C TRP A 68 6.67 -14.60 -10.38
N VAL A 69 7.03 -13.35 -10.68
CA VAL A 69 8.35 -13.00 -11.21
C VAL A 69 9.14 -12.36 -10.08
N LEU A 70 10.41 -12.73 -9.91
CA LEU A 70 11.34 -12.12 -8.95
C LEU A 70 11.67 -10.66 -9.36
N ASP A 71 10.67 -9.79 -9.24
CA ASP A 71 10.69 -8.36 -9.51
C ASP A 71 9.84 -7.66 -8.43
N TRP A 72 9.93 -6.32 -8.31
CA TRP A 72 9.08 -5.53 -7.40
C TRP A 72 7.57 -5.88 -7.48
N ARG A 73 7.13 -6.41 -8.61
CA ARG A 73 5.75 -6.89 -8.86
C ARG A 73 5.36 -8.04 -7.93
N LEU A 74 6.31 -8.82 -7.46
CA LEU A 74 6.09 -9.88 -6.47
C LEU A 74 5.52 -9.31 -5.17
N ILE A 75 5.96 -8.10 -4.77
CA ILE A 75 5.46 -7.43 -3.56
C ILE A 75 3.94 -7.19 -3.67
N VAL A 76 3.45 -6.74 -4.83
CA VAL A 76 2.01 -6.53 -5.06
C VAL A 76 1.23 -7.84 -4.98
N THR A 77 1.78 -8.92 -5.54
CA THR A 77 1.17 -10.25 -5.47
C THR A 77 1.12 -10.77 -4.03
N ILE A 78 2.22 -10.66 -3.28
CA ILE A 78 2.28 -11.05 -1.86
C ILE A 78 1.28 -10.23 -1.03
N LEU A 79 1.19 -8.93 -1.24
CA LEU A 79 0.23 -8.06 -0.55
C LEU A 79 -1.22 -8.48 -0.86
N GLY A 80 -1.52 -8.85 -2.10
CA GLY A 80 -2.82 -9.38 -2.49
C GLY A 80 -3.17 -10.66 -1.71
N TRP A 81 -2.26 -11.61 -1.62
CA TRP A 81 -2.43 -12.83 -0.84
C TRP A 81 -2.55 -12.58 0.66
N LEU A 82 -1.76 -11.65 1.20
CA LEU A 82 -1.86 -11.24 2.60
C LEU A 82 -3.22 -10.60 2.92
N LEU A 83 -3.77 -9.80 2.00
CA LEU A 83 -5.10 -9.22 2.14
C LEU A 83 -6.20 -10.31 2.14
N ILE A 84 -6.07 -11.32 1.28
CA ILE A 84 -6.99 -12.47 1.28
C ILE A 84 -6.92 -13.21 2.62
N LEU A 85 -5.71 -13.56 3.07
CA LEU A 85 -5.50 -14.25 4.33
C LEU A 85 -6.06 -13.42 5.51
N ARG A 86 -5.77 -12.13 5.56
CA ARG A 86 -6.31 -11.21 6.57
C ARG A 86 -7.84 -11.15 6.52
N GLY A 87 -8.42 -11.08 5.32
CA GLY A 87 -9.87 -11.08 5.14
C GLY A 87 -10.52 -12.34 5.68
N ILE A 88 -9.96 -13.51 5.37
CA ILE A 88 -10.43 -14.80 5.91
C ILE A 88 -10.31 -14.84 7.43
N MET A 89 -9.17 -14.42 7.99
CA MET A 89 -8.96 -14.39 9.44
C MET A 89 -9.97 -13.49 10.15
N ASN A 90 -10.26 -12.32 9.60
CA ASN A 90 -11.26 -11.41 10.17
C ASN A 90 -12.69 -11.98 10.14
N LEU A 91 -13.02 -12.75 9.09
CA LEU A 91 -14.37 -13.33 8.92
C LEU A 91 -14.56 -14.60 9.75
N VAL A 92 -13.54 -15.47 9.77
CA VAL A 92 -13.64 -16.80 10.39
C VAL A 92 -13.24 -16.77 11.87
N PHE A 93 -12.23 -15.96 12.22
CA PHE A 93 -11.66 -15.91 13.57
C PHE A 93 -11.60 -14.49 14.15
N PRO A 94 -12.73 -13.75 14.22
CA PRO A 94 -12.72 -12.35 14.69
C PRO A 94 -12.17 -12.19 16.11
N ALA A 95 -12.44 -13.16 17.01
CA ALA A 95 -11.93 -13.14 18.38
C ALA A 95 -10.40 -13.25 18.45
N THR A 96 -9.81 -14.07 17.60
CA THR A 96 -8.35 -14.21 17.51
C THR A 96 -7.71 -12.93 16.99
N VAL A 97 -8.34 -12.28 16.01
CA VAL A 97 -7.88 -10.99 15.47
C VAL A 97 -7.94 -9.90 16.54
N GLN A 98 -9.01 -9.87 17.36
CA GLN A 98 -9.09 -8.94 18.50
C GLN A 98 -7.95 -9.14 19.48
N THR A 99 -7.74 -10.36 19.97
CA THR A 99 -6.66 -10.65 20.93
C THR A 99 -5.28 -10.35 20.39
N LEU A 100 -5.04 -10.59 19.11
CA LEU A 100 -3.77 -10.29 18.46
C LEU A 100 -3.57 -8.77 18.33
N GLY A 101 -4.63 -8.06 17.93
CA GLY A 101 -4.62 -6.61 17.82
C GLY A 101 -4.39 -5.91 19.16
N ASP A 102 -5.07 -6.37 20.22
CA ASP A 102 -4.90 -5.84 21.58
C ASP A 102 -3.46 -5.99 22.07
N ARG A 103 -2.84 -7.15 21.82
CA ARG A 103 -1.42 -7.39 22.16
C ARG A 103 -0.47 -6.49 21.38
N MET A 104 -0.75 -6.25 20.09
CA MET A 104 0.08 -5.37 19.27
C MET A 104 -0.01 -3.93 19.74
N ILE A 105 -1.22 -3.43 20.07
CA ILE A 105 -1.42 -2.06 20.53
C ILE A 105 -0.86 -1.86 21.94
N ALA A 106 -0.95 -2.87 22.81
CA ALA A 106 -0.38 -2.81 24.15
C ALA A 106 1.15 -2.74 24.16
N SER A 107 1.80 -3.13 23.05
CA SER A 107 3.26 -3.12 22.92
C SER A 107 3.72 -1.95 22.05
N HIS A 108 4.49 -1.00 22.64
CA HIS A 108 5.15 0.05 21.87
C HIS A 108 6.00 -0.50 20.71
N ALA A 109 6.71 -1.59 20.95
CA ALA A 109 7.51 -2.27 19.94
C ALA A 109 6.65 -2.83 18.80
N GLY A 110 5.46 -3.36 19.11
CA GLY A 110 4.51 -3.88 18.12
C GLY A 110 3.99 -2.79 17.19
N VAL A 111 3.59 -1.64 17.76
CA VAL A 111 3.12 -0.50 16.97
C VAL A 111 4.25 0.09 16.12
N LEU A 112 5.45 0.24 16.67
CA LEU A 112 6.63 0.73 15.93
C LEU A 112 7.01 -0.21 14.78
N ALA A 113 7.05 -1.52 15.03
CA ALA A 113 7.35 -2.51 14.00
C ALA A 113 6.31 -2.49 12.88
N GLY A 114 5.01 -2.41 13.24
CA GLY A 114 3.91 -2.28 12.28
C GLY A 114 4.00 -1.01 11.45
N ALA A 115 4.28 0.13 12.09
CA ALA A 115 4.45 1.41 11.42
C ALA A 115 5.66 1.40 10.48
N ALA A 116 6.81 0.90 10.93
CA ALA A 116 8.03 0.81 10.13
C ALA A 116 7.83 -0.08 8.89
N LEU A 117 7.19 -1.25 9.06
CA LEU A 117 6.87 -2.14 7.96
C LEU A 117 5.92 -1.47 6.95
N THR A 118 4.88 -0.80 7.44
CA THR A 118 3.88 -0.14 6.59
C THR A 118 4.51 1.02 5.81
N ILE A 119 5.37 1.82 6.44
CA ILE A 119 6.11 2.91 5.79
C ILE A 119 7.09 2.37 4.77
N ALA A 120 7.84 1.32 5.09
CA ALA A 120 8.80 0.70 4.17
C ALA A 120 8.11 0.18 2.91
N LEU A 121 7.02 -0.58 3.07
CA LEU A 121 6.23 -1.09 1.95
C LEU A 121 5.58 0.05 1.15
N GLY A 122 5.00 1.04 1.84
CA GLY A 122 4.41 2.22 1.21
C GLY A 122 5.43 3.02 0.40
N SER A 123 6.65 3.19 0.92
CA SER A 123 7.74 3.88 0.22
C SER A 123 8.17 3.13 -1.04
N ILE A 124 8.40 1.81 -0.94
CA ILE A 124 8.78 0.97 -2.07
C ILE A 124 7.71 1.02 -3.17
N LEU A 125 6.45 0.81 -2.80
CA LEU A 125 5.34 0.84 -3.76
C LEU A 125 5.15 2.23 -4.39
N SER A 126 5.33 3.29 -3.60
CA SER A 126 5.23 4.66 -4.10
C SER A 126 6.33 4.95 -5.12
N ILE A 127 7.59 4.69 -4.79
CA ILE A 127 8.73 4.92 -5.68
C ILE A 127 8.54 4.13 -6.99
N MET A 128 8.27 2.84 -6.90
CA MET A 128 8.08 1.97 -8.06
C MET A 128 6.84 2.31 -8.90
N GLY A 129 5.78 2.78 -8.24
CA GLY A 129 4.56 3.24 -8.90
C GLY A 129 4.76 4.51 -9.72
N TYR A 130 5.58 5.46 -9.24
CA TYR A 130 5.77 6.78 -9.85
C TYR A 130 7.03 6.89 -10.74
N GLU A 131 7.89 5.88 -10.80
CA GLU A 131 9.16 5.89 -11.54
C GLU A 131 9.03 6.31 -13.01
N ASP A 132 7.97 5.90 -13.71
CA ASP A 132 7.75 6.27 -15.12
C ASP A 132 7.42 7.74 -15.32
N LEU A 133 6.75 8.38 -14.37
CA LEU A 133 6.44 9.81 -14.46
C LEU A 133 7.71 10.64 -14.32
N TRP A 134 8.63 10.19 -13.47
CA TRP A 134 9.92 10.81 -13.28
C TRP A 134 10.82 10.67 -14.52
N ASN A 135 10.93 9.44 -15.05
CA ASN A 135 11.75 9.15 -16.23
C ASN A 135 11.13 9.67 -17.55
N GLY A 136 9.81 9.81 -17.62
CA GLY A 136 9.10 10.37 -18.77
C GLY A 136 9.38 11.87 -18.97
N ASN A 137 9.42 12.64 -17.90
CA ASN A 137 9.74 14.06 -17.94
C ASN A 137 11.22 14.32 -18.32
N ALA A 138 12.14 13.43 -17.92
CA ALA A 138 13.54 13.55 -18.27
C ALA A 138 13.82 13.30 -19.78
N ARG A 139 12.91 12.61 -20.49
CA ARG A 139 13.04 12.35 -21.93
C ARG A 139 12.31 13.35 -22.83
N GLY A 140 11.48 14.21 -22.27
CA GLY A 140 10.67 15.19 -23.00
C GLY A 140 11.38 16.46 -23.42
N GLU A 141 12.58 16.74 -22.92
CA GLU A 141 13.37 17.92 -23.28
C GLU A 141 14.54 17.59 -24.21
N SER A 142 14.26 17.03 -25.38
CA SER A 142 15.16 17.19 -26.53
C SER A 142 14.69 18.42 -27.34
N PRO A 143 15.41 19.54 -27.31
CA PRO A 143 15.07 20.65 -28.17
C PRO A 143 15.22 20.19 -29.63
N GLY A 144 14.14 20.31 -30.39
CA GLY A 144 14.04 19.91 -31.77
C GLY A 144 15.23 20.42 -32.58
N ARG A 145 16.03 19.49 -33.06
CA ARG A 145 17.06 19.76 -34.07
C ARG A 145 16.32 20.03 -35.38
N SER A 146 16.05 21.29 -35.64
CA SER A 146 15.61 21.81 -36.90
C SER A 146 16.66 21.44 -37.99
N THR A 147 16.40 20.34 -38.69
CA THR A 147 17.09 20.07 -39.94
C THR A 147 16.47 20.92 -41.03
N GLY A 148 17.09 22.09 -41.26
CA GLY A 148 16.78 22.94 -42.38
C GLY A 148 16.92 22.18 -43.69
N GLY A 149 15.78 21.91 -44.35
CA GLY A 149 15.71 21.37 -45.68
C GLY A 149 16.30 22.34 -46.67
N LYS A 150 17.50 22.07 -47.19
CA LYS A 150 18.02 22.70 -48.38
C LYS A 150 17.13 22.36 -49.58
N ARG A 151 16.30 23.31 -49.99
CA ARG A 151 15.70 23.34 -51.32
C ARG A 151 16.83 23.45 -52.33
N ARG A 152 17.06 22.43 -53.12
CA ARG A 152 17.80 22.51 -54.39
C ARG A 152 16.82 22.69 -55.51
N LYS A 153 16.84 23.92 -56.09
CA LYS A 153 16.29 24.17 -57.41
C LYS A 153 17.18 23.55 -58.48
N LYS A 154 16.62 22.78 -59.36
CA LYS A 154 16.88 22.81 -60.84
C LYS A 154 15.67 22.22 -61.51
#